data_59b18bf729b21baead43b34aa0d38513
#
_entry.id   59b18bf729b21baead43b34aa0d38513
#
_cell.length_a   1.000
_cell.length_b   1.000
_cell.length_c   1.000
_cell.angle_alpha   90.00
_cell.angle_beta   90.00
_cell.angle_gamma   90.00
#
_symmetry.space_group_name_H-M   'P 1'
#
loop_
_entity.id
_entity.type
_entity.pdbx_description
1 polymer ?
#
loop_
_entity_poly.entity_id
_entity_poly.type
_entity_poly.pdbx_seq_one_letter_code
_entity_poly.pdbx_strand_id
1 'polypeptide(L)'
;LVYVAGPSHGEEVAAGKLTGLIAASKNPLSSIRCREILKSRSLLVYSSLDIVGVQVCAATKNVIAIAFGMLDALTEHSDFFGDNTESLLLAAGLNEIQIIGRAMGATHPETFTSISGIGDLDVTCRSKYGRNRKFGREIITAAVLDGFSGIDDLIARIGTIGYLPEGIVACYYLSKIAVKYDLKLPLCSG
;
A
#
# COMPACT_ATOMS: atom_id res chain seq x y z
N LEU A 1 -0.90 12.34 -18.39
CA LEU A 1 -0.39 11.45 -17.35
C LEU A 1 -1.35 10.29 -17.15
N VAL A 2 -0.83 9.06 -17.10
CA VAL A 2 -1.54 7.85 -16.68
C VAL A 2 -0.77 7.24 -15.50
N TYR A 3 -1.48 6.84 -14.48
CA TYR A 3 -0.94 6.09 -13.35
C TYR A 3 -1.43 4.63 -13.45
N VAL A 4 -0.52 3.67 -13.22
CA VAL A 4 -0.85 2.24 -13.31
C VAL A 4 -0.54 1.58 -11.96
N ALA A 5 -1.52 0.86 -11.41
CA ALA A 5 -1.38 0.14 -10.15
C ALA A 5 -2.27 -1.10 -10.11
N GLY A 6 -1.93 -2.03 -9.21
CA GLY A 6 -2.65 -3.28 -8.96
C GLY A 6 -1.73 -4.37 -8.45
N PRO A 7 -2.26 -5.55 -8.09
CA PRO A 7 -1.50 -6.69 -7.62
C PRO A 7 -0.53 -7.20 -8.70
N SER A 8 0.72 -6.75 -8.65
CA SER A 8 1.71 -7.00 -9.73
C SER A 8 3.12 -7.20 -9.18
N HIS A 9 3.32 -8.27 -8.40
CA HIS A 9 4.65 -8.67 -7.99
C HIS A 9 5.53 -8.98 -9.20
N GLY A 10 6.72 -8.36 -9.25
CA GLY A 10 7.62 -8.42 -10.40
C GLY A 10 7.98 -9.86 -10.80
N GLU A 11 8.22 -10.72 -9.82
CA GLU A 11 8.54 -12.13 -10.02
C GLU A 11 7.40 -12.90 -10.69
N GLU A 12 6.15 -12.61 -10.33
CA GLU A 12 4.98 -13.26 -10.92
C GLU A 12 4.69 -12.71 -12.32
N VAL A 13 4.82 -11.41 -12.52
CA VAL A 13 4.68 -10.79 -13.85
C VAL A 13 5.74 -11.34 -14.79
N ALA A 14 7.01 -11.42 -14.37
CA ALA A 14 8.09 -11.98 -15.15
C ALA A 14 7.89 -13.47 -15.47
N ALA A 15 7.25 -14.22 -14.57
CA ALA A 15 6.87 -15.62 -14.78
C ALA A 15 5.61 -15.79 -15.67
N GLY A 16 5.02 -14.70 -16.16
CA GLY A 16 3.84 -14.72 -17.02
C GLY A 16 2.54 -15.13 -16.31
N LYS A 17 2.48 -15.02 -14.98
CA LYS A 17 1.26 -15.32 -14.23
C LYS A 17 0.18 -14.26 -14.48
N LEU A 18 -1.08 -14.69 -14.36
CA LEU A 18 -2.22 -13.81 -14.55
C LEU A 18 -2.19 -12.65 -13.54
N THR A 19 -2.16 -11.43 -14.05
CA THR A 19 -2.01 -10.20 -13.27
C THR A 19 -3.08 -9.19 -13.68
N GLY A 20 -3.63 -8.46 -12.71
CA GLY A 20 -4.62 -7.41 -12.94
C GLY A 20 -4.06 -6.03 -12.62
N LEU A 21 -4.30 -5.04 -13.50
CA LEU A 21 -3.89 -3.65 -13.31
C LEU A 21 -5.02 -2.67 -13.63
N ILE A 22 -4.95 -1.51 -13.01
CA ILE A 22 -5.77 -0.34 -13.36
C ILE A 22 -4.86 0.72 -13.99
N ALA A 23 -5.22 1.18 -15.19
CA ALA A 23 -4.64 2.36 -15.82
C ALA A 23 -5.57 3.56 -15.55
N ALA A 24 -5.15 4.47 -14.67
CA ALA A 24 -5.96 5.61 -14.23
C ALA A 24 -5.47 6.93 -14.84
N SER A 25 -6.40 7.75 -15.35
CA SER A 25 -6.11 9.08 -15.88
C SER A 25 -7.35 9.96 -15.84
N LYS A 26 -7.17 11.28 -15.65
CA LYS A 26 -8.26 12.25 -15.84
C LYS A 26 -8.73 12.33 -17.29
N ASN A 27 -7.91 11.89 -18.25
CA ASN A 27 -8.27 11.84 -19.67
C ASN A 27 -8.66 10.39 -20.05
N PRO A 28 -9.92 10.13 -20.44
CA PRO A 28 -10.40 8.80 -20.80
C PRO A 28 -9.59 8.14 -21.92
N LEU A 29 -9.26 8.91 -22.95
CA LEU A 29 -8.51 8.40 -24.10
C LEU A 29 -7.10 7.93 -23.69
N SER A 30 -6.45 8.66 -22.77
CA SER A 30 -5.13 8.28 -22.27
C SER A 30 -5.20 6.99 -21.47
N SER A 31 -6.21 6.84 -20.60
CA SER A 31 -6.45 5.63 -19.81
C SER A 31 -6.71 4.42 -20.73
N ILE A 32 -7.62 4.56 -21.69
CA ILE A 32 -7.95 3.51 -22.67
C ILE A 32 -6.72 3.12 -23.50
N ARG A 33 -5.98 4.10 -24.02
CA ARG A 33 -4.78 3.84 -24.83
C ARG A 33 -3.70 3.09 -24.02
N CYS A 34 -3.48 3.49 -22.76
CA CYS A 34 -2.55 2.80 -21.90
C CYS A 34 -2.98 1.34 -21.66
N ARG A 35 -4.27 1.12 -21.38
CA ARG A 35 -4.85 -0.22 -21.26
C ARG A 35 -4.58 -1.07 -22.50
N GLU A 36 -4.84 -0.54 -23.70
CA GLU A 36 -4.65 -1.27 -24.96
C GLU A 36 -3.18 -1.61 -25.25
N ILE A 37 -2.25 -0.75 -24.82
CA ILE A 37 -0.81 -1.00 -24.98
C ILE A 37 -0.32 -2.10 -24.02
N LEU A 38 -0.82 -2.10 -22.79
CA LEU A 38 -0.30 -2.98 -21.75
C LEU A 38 -0.98 -4.35 -21.72
N LYS A 39 -2.23 -4.47 -22.17
CA LYS A 39 -3.00 -5.71 -22.10
C LYS A 39 -2.31 -6.85 -22.86
N SER A 40 -2.31 -8.03 -22.27
CA SER A 40 -1.81 -9.26 -22.88
C SER A 40 -2.64 -10.45 -22.41
N ARG A 41 -2.25 -11.68 -22.81
CA ARG A 41 -2.89 -12.90 -22.32
C ARG A 41 -2.79 -13.06 -20.81
N SER A 42 -1.69 -12.63 -20.20
CA SER A 42 -1.43 -12.74 -18.76
C SER A 42 -1.60 -11.42 -18.00
N LEU A 43 -1.83 -10.29 -18.69
CA LEU A 43 -1.97 -8.99 -18.08
C LEU A 43 -3.34 -8.38 -18.42
N LEU A 44 -4.25 -8.43 -17.46
CA LEU A 44 -5.58 -7.82 -17.56
C LEU A 44 -5.48 -6.37 -17.08
N VAL A 45 -5.77 -5.43 -17.98
CA VAL A 45 -5.71 -4.01 -17.65
C VAL A 45 -7.08 -3.37 -17.82
N TYR A 46 -7.52 -2.63 -16.80
CA TYR A 46 -8.78 -1.90 -16.79
C TYR A 46 -8.52 -0.39 -16.77
N SER A 47 -9.45 0.39 -17.26
CA SER A 47 -9.37 1.86 -17.27
C SER A 47 -10.12 2.44 -16.08
N SER A 48 -9.57 3.53 -15.50
CA SER A 48 -10.25 4.33 -14.48
C SER A 48 -10.07 5.82 -14.74
N LEU A 49 -11.03 6.64 -14.30
CA LEU A 49 -10.91 8.10 -14.27
C LEU A 49 -10.48 8.63 -12.91
N ASP A 50 -10.50 7.79 -11.88
CA ASP A 50 -10.11 8.14 -10.51
C ASP A 50 -8.61 7.96 -10.28
N ILE A 51 -7.82 8.82 -10.91
CA ILE A 51 -6.36 8.79 -10.73
C ILE A 51 -5.94 9.03 -9.27
N VAL A 52 -6.69 9.87 -8.53
CA VAL A 52 -6.38 10.19 -7.14
C VAL A 52 -6.61 8.98 -6.25
N GLY A 53 -7.77 8.32 -6.36
CA GLY A 53 -8.07 7.12 -5.59
C GLY A 53 -7.05 6.00 -5.84
N VAL A 54 -6.69 5.75 -7.09
CA VAL A 54 -5.69 4.72 -7.44
C VAL A 54 -4.30 5.06 -6.87
N GLN A 55 -3.87 6.32 -6.90
CA GLN A 55 -2.60 6.75 -6.32
C GLN A 55 -2.58 6.61 -4.81
N VAL A 56 -3.67 7.01 -4.12
CA VAL A 56 -3.80 6.88 -2.67
C VAL A 56 -3.75 5.42 -2.25
N CYS A 57 -4.48 4.53 -2.92
CA CYS A 57 -4.43 3.10 -2.66
C CYS A 57 -2.99 2.56 -2.75
N ALA A 58 -2.30 2.85 -3.85
CA ALA A 58 -0.95 2.36 -4.11
C ALA A 58 0.10 2.90 -3.12
N ALA A 59 -0.06 4.11 -2.61
CA ALA A 59 0.84 4.68 -1.62
C ALA A 59 0.57 4.11 -0.21
N THR A 60 -0.69 4.12 0.23
CA THR A 60 -1.08 3.81 1.61
C THR A 60 -0.96 2.32 1.93
N LYS A 61 -1.19 1.41 0.95
CA LYS A 61 -1.04 -0.04 1.15
C LYS A 61 0.30 -0.43 1.78
N ASN A 62 1.36 0.31 1.47
CA ASN A 62 2.70 0.03 1.97
C ASN A 62 2.83 0.26 3.48
N VAL A 63 2.10 1.24 4.03
CA VAL A 63 2.03 1.48 5.48
C VAL A 63 1.30 0.33 6.18
N ILE A 64 0.17 -0.10 5.60
CA ILE A 64 -0.58 -1.24 6.14
C ILE A 64 0.28 -2.52 6.10
N ALA A 65 1.08 -2.72 5.06
CA ALA A 65 2.00 -3.85 4.98
C ALA A 65 3.10 -3.83 6.07
N ILE A 66 3.54 -2.66 6.54
CA ILE A 66 4.42 -2.55 7.71
C ILE A 66 3.70 -3.08 8.95
N ALA A 67 2.44 -2.65 9.18
CA ALA A 67 1.65 -3.13 10.31
C ALA A 67 1.42 -4.65 10.26
N PHE A 68 1.21 -5.23 9.08
CA PHE A 68 1.17 -6.68 8.90
C PHE A 68 2.49 -7.37 9.29
N GLY A 69 3.63 -6.78 8.95
CA GLY A 69 4.94 -7.28 9.37
C GLY A 69 5.14 -7.26 10.88
N MET A 70 4.65 -6.21 11.55
CA MET A 70 4.63 -6.15 13.02
C MET A 70 3.75 -7.24 13.60
N LEU A 71 2.56 -7.44 13.04
CA LEU A 71 1.63 -8.50 13.47
C LEU A 71 2.25 -9.89 13.30
N ASP A 72 2.96 -10.18 12.21
CA ASP A 72 3.68 -11.44 12.01
C ASP A 72 4.64 -11.75 13.17
N ALA A 73 5.41 -10.75 13.57
CA ALA A 73 6.35 -10.93 14.70
C ALA A 73 5.63 -11.14 16.03
N LEU A 74 4.50 -10.47 16.25
CA LEU A 74 3.72 -10.62 17.48
C LEU A 74 3.04 -12.00 17.55
N THR A 75 2.57 -12.56 16.44
CA THR A 75 1.96 -13.90 16.41
C THR A 75 2.95 -15.02 16.72
N GLU A 76 4.25 -14.81 16.51
CA GLU A 76 5.28 -15.78 16.89
C GLU A 76 5.49 -15.87 18.41
N HIS A 77 5.06 -14.85 19.15
CA HIS A 77 5.28 -14.74 20.59
C HIS A 77 3.99 -14.79 21.42
N SER A 78 2.82 -14.86 20.78
CA SER A 78 1.53 -14.81 21.46
C SER A 78 0.42 -15.47 20.66
N ASP A 79 -0.33 -16.37 21.29
CA ASP A 79 -1.54 -16.98 20.74
C ASP A 79 -2.76 -16.02 20.73
N PHE A 80 -2.58 -14.79 21.19
CA PHE A 80 -3.64 -13.78 21.22
C PHE A 80 -4.00 -13.27 19.81
N PHE A 81 -3.08 -13.33 18.87
CA PHE A 81 -3.23 -12.85 17.50
C PHE A 81 -3.40 -14.02 16.53
N GLY A 82 -4.22 -13.84 15.48
CA GLY A 82 -4.47 -14.87 14.48
C GLY A 82 -5.21 -14.32 13.26
N ASP A 83 -5.83 -15.19 12.47
CA ASP A 83 -6.49 -14.86 11.20
C ASP A 83 -7.55 -13.75 11.35
N ASN A 84 -8.28 -13.74 12.46
CA ASN A 84 -9.24 -12.68 12.75
C ASN A 84 -8.54 -11.32 12.92
N THR A 85 -7.36 -11.29 13.52
CA THR A 85 -6.56 -10.06 13.69
C THR A 85 -6.04 -9.56 12.35
N GLU A 86 -5.56 -10.46 11.49
CA GLU A 86 -5.15 -10.09 10.12
C GLU A 86 -6.32 -9.51 9.34
N SER A 87 -7.49 -10.14 9.41
CA SER A 87 -8.70 -9.68 8.72
C SER A 87 -9.17 -8.32 9.25
N LEU A 88 -9.10 -8.11 10.57
CA LEU A 88 -9.40 -6.83 11.21
C LEU A 88 -8.44 -5.74 10.72
N LEU A 89 -7.14 -6.03 10.71
CA LEU A 89 -6.12 -5.09 10.26
C LEU A 89 -6.29 -4.71 8.78
N LEU A 90 -6.60 -5.69 7.92
CA LEU A 90 -6.87 -5.46 6.50
C LEU A 90 -8.09 -4.55 6.30
N ALA A 91 -9.18 -4.84 7.01
CA ALA A 91 -10.42 -4.05 6.93
C ALA A 91 -10.23 -2.63 7.46
N ALA A 92 -9.55 -2.47 8.60
CA ALA A 92 -9.23 -1.17 9.17
C ALA A 92 -8.32 -0.35 8.24
N GLY A 93 -7.29 -0.99 7.68
CA GLY A 93 -6.40 -0.36 6.71
C GLY A 93 -7.13 0.11 5.45
N LEU A 94 -8.02 -0.71 4.90
CA LEU A 94 -8.83 -0.32 3.75
C LEU A 94 -9.75 0.86 4.07
N ASN A 95 -10.32 0.90 5.27
CA ASN A 95 -11.15 2.02 5.72
C ASN A 95 -10.34 3.33 5.80
N GLU A 96 -9.13 3.30 6.34
CA GLU A 96 -8.26 4.48 6.37
C GLU A 96 -7.86 4.95 4.96
N ILE A 97 -7.54 4.02 4.06
CA ILE A 97 -7.29 4.33 2.63
C ILE A 97 -8.49 5.08 2.02
N GLN A 98 -9.72 4.65 2.30
CA GLN A 98 -10.93 5.34 1.83
C GLN A 98 -11.07 6.75 2.41
N ILE A 99 -10.81 6.92 3.72
CA ILE A 99 -10.87 8.22 4.39
C ILE A 99 -9.85 9.18 3.74
N ILE A 100 -8.61 8.74 3.57
CA ILE A 100 -7.54 9.53 2.94
C ILE A 100 -7.93 9.87 1.50
N GLY A 101 -8.35 8.88 0.72
CA GLY A 101 -8.71 9.06 -0.68
C GLY A 101 -9.82 10.08 -0.88
N ARG A 102 -10.88 10.01 -0.08
CA ARG A 102 -11.98 11.00 -0.11
C ARG A 102 -11.49 12.40 0.23
N ALA A 103 -10.68 12.56 1.27
CA ALA A 103 -10.12 13.84 1.68
C ALA A 103 -9.20 14.44 0.59
N MET A 104 -8.50 13.61 -0.17
CA MET A 104 -7.63 14.03 -1.26
C MET A 104 -8.36 14.22 -2.60
N GLY A 105 -9.67 13.93 -2.67
CA GLY A 105 -10.48 14.16 -3.86
C GLY A 105 -10.61 12.96 -4.80
N ALA A 106 -10.52 11.73 -4.28
CA ALA A 106 -10.94 10.54 -5.01
C ALA A 106 -12.43 10.63 -5.36
N THR A 107 -12.78 10.26 -6.58
CA THR A 107 -14.12 10.52 -7.14
C THR A 107 -15.00 9.27 -7.26
N HIS A 108 -14.41 8.07 -7.14
CA HIS A 108 -15.10 6.80 -7.35
C HIS A 108 -14.91 5.89 -6.12
N PRO A 109 -15.94 5.71 -5.28
CA PRO A 109 -15.85 4.84 -4.10
C PRO A 109 -15.43 3.41 -4.43
N GLU A 110 -15.83 2.88 -5.59
CA GLU A 110 -15.47 1.55 -6.08
C GLU A 110 -13.98 1.36 -6.34
N THR A 111 -13.20 2.44 -6.47
CA THR A 111 -11.74 2.35 -6.60
C THR A 111 -11.12 1.59 -5.43
N PHE A 112 -11.63 1.79 -4.22
CA PHE A 112 -11.08 1.20 -3.00
C PHE A 112 -11.35 -0.31 -2.89
N THR A 113 -12.45 -0.79 -3.47
CA THR A 113 -12.80 -2.22 -3.53
C THR A 113 -12.38 -2.90 -4.83
N SER A 114 -11.67 -2.18 -5.70
CA SER A 114 -11.18 -2.66 -6.99
C SER A 114 -9.83 -3.41 -6.89
N ILE A 115 -9.32 -3.77 -8.05
CA ILE A 115 -8.00 -4.39 -8.24
C ILE A 115 -6.88 -3.52 -7.64
N SER A 116 -6.91 -2.19 -7.88
CA SER A 116 -5.91 -1.25 -7.34
C SER A 116 -6.16 -0.84 -5.89
N GLY A 117 -7.33 -1.15 -5.34
CA GLY A 117 -7.67 -0.97 -3.94
C GLY A 117 -7.38 -2.23 -3.13
N ILE A 118 -8.46 -2.94 -2.74
CA ILE A 118 -8.34 -4.14 -1.90
C ILE A 118 -7.45 -5.22 -2.52
N GLY A 119 -7.48 -5.40 -3.85
CA GLY A 119 -6.65 -6.42 -4.51
C GLY A 119 -5.15 -6.17 -4.33
N ASP A 120 -4.71 -4.93 -4.53
CA ASP A 120 -3.30 -4.55 -4.36
C ASP A 120 -2.89 -4.45 -2.88
N LEU A 121 -3.81 -4.07 -2.01
CA LEU A 121 -3.61 -4.09 -0.56
C LEU A 121 -3.41 -5.52 -0.06
N ASP A 122 -4.32 -6.44 -0.37
CA ASP A 122 -4.27 -7.83 0.10
C ASP A 122 -2.97 -8.52 -0.33
N VAL A 123 -2.63 -8.48 -1.62
CA VAL A 123 -1.40 -9.10 -2.11
C VAL A 123 -0.15 -8.48 -1.48
N THR A 124 -0.14 -7.18 -1.23
CA THR A 124 1.00 -6.49 -0.60
C THR A 124 1.15 -6.90 0.88
N CYS A 125 0.04 -7.03 1.60
CA CYS A 125 0.03 -7.47 3.00
C CYS A 125 0.39 -8.95 3.15
N ARG A 126 -0.05 -9.82 2.24
CA ARG A 126 0.22 -11.27 2.29
C ARG A 126 1.57 -11.69 1.72
N SER A 127 2.23 -10.82 0.97
CA SER A 127 3.51 -11.16 0.34
C SER A 127 4.62 -11.36 1.38
N LYS A 128 5.16 -12.57 1.43
CA LYS A 128 6.34 -12.91 2.26
C LYS A 128 7.62 -12.22 1.80
N TYR A 129 7.65 -11.72 0.57
CA TYR A 129 8.82 -11.04 -0.03
C TYR A 129 8.74 -9.52 0.05
N GLY A 130 7.65 -8.97 0.63
CA GLY A 130 7.42 -7.53 0.71
C GLY A 130 8.42 -6.82 1.62
N ARG A 131 9.14 -5.82 1.09
CA ARG A 131 10.11 -5.02 1.85
C ARG A 131 9.45 -4.30 3.03
N ASN A 132 8.23 -3.82 2.86
CA ASN A 132 7.48 -3.15 3.91
C ASN A 132 7.09 -4.14 5.03
N ARG A 133 6.61 -5.34 4.68
CA ARG A 133 6.30 -6.40 5.65
C ARG A 133 7.57 -6.84 6.42
N LYS A 134 8.68 -7.02 5.71
CA LYS A 134 9.99 -7.31 6.33
C LYS A 134 10.37 -6.22 7.33
N PHE A 135 10.26 -4.95 6.96
CA PHE A 135 10.58 -3.83 7.84
C PHE A 135 9.70 -3.82 9.09
N GLY A 136 8.38 -4.01 8.94
CA GLY A 136 7.48 -4.11 10.08
C GLY A 136 7.87 -5.22 11.06
N ARG A 137 8.26 -6.39 10.55
CA ARG A 137 8.78 -7.48 11.37
C ARG A 137 10.06 -7.09 12.11
N GLU A 138 11.01 -6.42 11.44
CA GLU A 138 12.28 -5.97 12.03
C GLU A 138 12.09 -4.89 13.09
N ILE A 139 11.02 -4.10 13.05
CA ILE A 139 10.66 -3.17 14.13
C ILE A 139 10.50 -3.92 15.46
N ILE A 140 9.86 -5.07 15.44
CA ILE A 140 9.58 -5.87 16.66
C ILE A 140 10.76 -6.77 17.00
N THR A 141 11.35 -7.46 16.02
CA THR A 141 12.33 -8.53 16.28
C THR A 141 13.77 -8.03 16.39
N ALA A 142 14.09 -6.90 15.76
CA ALA A 142 15.45 -6.36 15.67
C ALA A 142 15.59 -4.93 16.20
N ALA A 143 14.52 -4.36 16.75
CA ALA A 143 14.50 -3.00 17.29
C ALA A 143 15.11 -1.97 16.30
N VAL A 144 14.80 -2.15 14.99
CA VAL A 144 15.45 -1.39 13.90
C VAL A 144 15.27 0.12 14.03
N LEU A 145 14.28 0.58 14.80
CA LEU A 145 14.02 1.99 15.06
C LEU A 145 14.88 2.61 16.17
N ASP A 146 15.50 1.83 17.03
CA ASP A 146 16.26 2.33 18.18
C ASP A 146 17.46 3.21 17.79
N GLY A 147 17.94 3.07 16.55
CA GLY A 147 19.03 3.87 16.01
C GLY A 147 18.63 5.25 15.47
N PHE A 148 17.34 5.62 15.55
CA PHE A 148 16.82 6.85 14.94
C PHE A 148 16.12 7.73 15.97
N SER A 149 16.32 9.06 15.87
CA SER A 149 15.72 10.03 16.79
C SER A 149 14.26 10.39 16.47
N GLY A 150 13.75 9.91 15.33
CA GLY A 150 12.38 10.13 14.87
C GLY A 150 12.24 9.91 13.37
N ILE A 151 11.04 10.18 12.86
CA ILE A 151 10.69 9.89 11.45
C ILE A 151 11.54 10.70 10.45
N ASP A 152 11.88 11.96 10.76
CA ASP A 152 12.69 12.79 9.87
C ASP A 152 14.12 12.24 9.78
N ASP A 153 14.71 11.80 10.89
CA ASP A 153 16.03 11.17 10.93
C ASP A 153 16.00 9.80 10.21
N LEU A 154 14.97 9.03 10.41
CA LEU A 154 14.76 7.75 9.71
C LEU A 154 14.71 7.96 8.19
N ILE A 155 13.99 8.97 7.71
CA ILE A 155 13.91 9.29 6.27
C ILE A 155 15.27 9.77 5.75
N ALA A 156 15.94 10.64 6.48
CA ALA A 156 17.26 11.17 6.07
C ALA A 156 18.29 10.04 5.94
N ARG A 157 18.20 9.01 6.77
CA ARG A 157 19.13 7.88 6.82
C ARG A 157 18.53 6.56 6.30
N ILE A 158 17.42 6.60 5.53
CA ILE A 158 16.71 5.40 5.06
C ILE A 158 17.61 4.41 4.32
N GLY A 159 18.65 4.90 3.64
CA GLY A 159 19.64 4.07 2.95
C GLY A 159 20.46 3.16 3.88
N THR A 160 20.52 3.43 5.19
CA THR A 160 21.24 2.59 6.16
C THR A 160 20.51 1.29 6.49
N ILE A 161 19.22 1.18 6.16
CA ILE A 161 18.41 -0.04 6.35
C ILE A 161 18.86 -1.17 5.40
N GLY A 162 19.58 -0.83 4.31
CA GLY A 162 20.06 -1.82 3.33
C GLY A 162 19.03 -2.21 2.26
N TYR A 163 17.81 -1.75 2.36
CA TYR A 163 16.73 -1.84 1.36
C TYR A 163 15.77 -0.66 1.54
N LEU A 164 14.90 -0.40 0.58
CA LEU A 164 13.95 0.72 0.64
C LEU A 164 12.55 0.23 1.05
N PRO A 165 12.11 0.45 2.32
CA PRO A 165 10.72 0.26 2.72
C PRO A 165 9.91 1.53 2.39
N GLU A 166 9.25 1.53 1.25
CA GLU A 166 8.50 2.68 0.73
C GLU A 166 7.40 3.18 1.68
N GLY A 167 6.90 2.28 2.53
CA GLY A 167 5.89 2.59 3.54
C GLY A 167 6.35 3.64 4.56
N ILE A 168 7.65 3.74 4.86
CA ILE A 168 8.18 4.80 5.76
C ILE A 168 7.92 6.19 5.17
N VAL A 169 8.26 6.36 3.89
CA VAL A 169 8.04 7.63 3.19
C VAL A 169 6.55 7.94 3.08
N ALA A 170 5.75 6.91 2.80
CA ALA A 170 4.29 7.05 2.76
C ALA A 170 3.73 7.47 4.14
N CYS A 171 4.15 6.83 5.23
CA CYS A 171 3.75 7.16 6.59
C CYS A 171 4.03 8.63 6.94
N TYR A 172 5.22 9.11 6.63
CA TYR A 172 5.60 10.51 6.82
C TYR A 172 4.66 11.50 6.11
N TYR A 173 4.32 11.23 4.85
CA TYR A 173 3.39 12.11 4.14
C TYR A 173 1.94 11.95 4.61
N LEU A 174 1.51 10.73 4.98
CA LEU A 174 0.19 10.48 5.50
C LEU A 174 -0.06 11.15 6.84
N SER A 175 0.94 11.21 7.72
CA SER A 175 0.84 11.97 8.97
C SER A 175 0.58 13.47 8.73
N LYS A 176 1.26 14.05 7.74
CA LYS A 176 1.02 15.44 7.31
C LYS A 176 -0.36 15.65 6.69
N ILE A 177 -0.84 14.69 5.91
CA ILE A 177 -2.18 14.70 5.32
C ILE A 177 -3.23 14.59 6.43
N ALA A 178 -3.03 13.70 7.41
CA ALA A 178 -3.92 13.55 8.56
C ALA A 178 -4.09 14.87 9.31
N VAL A 179 -3.00 15.55 9.63
CA VAL A 179 -3.03 16.88 10.26
C VAL A 179 -3.73 17.92 9.39
N LYS A 180 -3.38 17.97 8.09
CA LYS A 180 -3.93 18.98 7.17
C LYS A 180 -5.44 18.88 6.99
N TYR A 181 -5.99 17.67 7.00
CA TYR A 181 -7.41 17.41 6.74
C TYR A 181 -8.19 17.00 7.99
N ASP A 182 -7.56 17.08 9.18
CA ASP A 182 -8.14 16.66 10.47
C ASP A 182 -8.70 15.21 10.42
N LEU A 183 -7.89 14.28 9.94
CA LEU A 183 -8.28 12.88 9.79
C LEU A 183 -7.82 12.05 10.98
N LYS A 184 -8.67 11.12 11.41
CA LYS A 184 -8.32 10.10 12.41
C LYS A 184 -7.86 8.84 11.68
N LEU A 185 -6.56 8.57 11.71
CA LEU A 185 -5.91 7.47 10.99
C LEU A 185 -5.02 6.67 11.97
N PRO A 186 -5.61 5.88 12.88
CA PRO A 186 -4.83 5.20 13.93
C PRO A 186 -3.78 4.23 13.41
N LEU A 187 -3.92 3.67 12.20
CA LEU A 187 -2.91 2.80 11.60
C LEU A 187 -1.85 3.57 10.80
N CYS A 188 -2.25 4.65 10.13
CA CYS A 188 -1.36 5.36 9.20
C CYS A 188 -0.66 6.56 9.82
N SER A 189 -1.09 7.03 10.99
CA SER A 189 -0.53 8.21 11.67
C SER A 189 -0.44 8.08 13.19
N GLY A 190 -0.73 6.89 13.73
CA GLY A 190 -0.63 6.55 15.15
C GLY A 190 0.78 6.36 15.66
#